data_4cdce80d1f2b913f9c30a1d6e66f9387
#
_entry.id   4cdce80d1f2b913f9c30a1d6e66f9387
#
_cell.length_a   1.000
_cell.length_b   1.000
_cell.length_c   1.000
_cell.angle_alpha   90.00
_cell.angle_beta   90.00
_cell.angle_gamma   90.00
#
_symmetry.space_group_name_H-M   'P 1'
#
loop_
_entity.id
_entity.type
_entity.pdbx_description
1 polymer ?
#
loop_
_entity_poly.entity_id
_entity_poly.type
_entity_poly.pdbx_seq_one_letter_code
_entity_poly.pdbx_strand_id
1 'polypeptide(L)'
;IQAISITAYSDIEMLEYVNRINEIKPYAFSIVDTYGLLDNSSMARYFYLIDNNLDPSIKMGYHEHNNFQLGFSNTIKFLEKSTKRTLVADSTVYGMGKSAGNCASELLAMHLNEYYGGHYDLNQLLEIVDTDLMPIYQKHYWGYKYDFYIASMQRCHPSYVQYLLKKSTLSVSSINEILSSIPEEIKLLYNKQWIEQAYLDYQNRAKDDTEALQQLKVELEAASDKPVLIIGPGNTVKEQKKGVELFISGNDPVVFSVNFYTKLYSIDYTFISNAKRYAKFVDIQHGDSIGSKLILTSNVTACDYMPNYVLNYESLLNKESENPDNALVLLLKALIRIGITEVYLAGFDGFTNTPNDYYDRDYELSSTKDESYNDLLS
;
A
#
# COMPACT_ATOMS: atom_id res chain seq x y z
N ILE A 1 -10.80 -32.16 7.66
CA ILE A 1 -11.46 -31.12 6.84
C ILE A 1 -11.16 -29.76 7.48
N GLN A 2 -10.96 -28.74 6.66
CA GLN A 2 -10.64 -27.38 7.10
C GLN A 2 -11.74 -26.41 6.67
N ALA A 3 -12.30 -25.65 7.62
CA ALA A 3 -13.25 -24.57 7.38
C ALA A 3 -12.50 -23.29 6.98
N ILE A 4 -12.11 -23.18 5.71
CA ILE A 4 -11.43 -22.02 5.18
C ILE A 4 -12.35 -20.79 5.20
N SER A 5 -11.76 -19.59 5.34
CA SER A 5 -12.50 -18.32 5.37
C SER A 5 -13.62 -18.29 6.43
N ILE A 6 -13.33 -18.82 7.62
CA ILE A 6 -14.34 -18.99 8.67
C ILE A 6 -15.07 -17.67 9.02
N THR A 7 -14.40 -16.55 8.87
CA THR A 7 -14.97 -15.22 9.12
C THR A 7 -16.03 -14.78 8.09
N ALA A 8 -16.18 -15.51 6.99
CA ALA A 8 -17.21 -15.25 5.98
C ALA A 8 -18.55 -15.94 6.29
N TYR A 9 -18.59 -16.87 7.28
CA TYR A 9 -19.81 -17.58 7.63
C TYR A 9 -20.56 -16.90 8.77
N SER A 10 -21.86 -16.75 8.64
CA SER A 10 -22.77 -16.51 9.75
C SER A 10 -22.83 -17.71 10.68
N ASP A 11 -23.36 -17.51 11.91
CA ASP A 11 -23.52 -18.61 12.87
C ASP A 11 -24.44 -19.73 12.32
N ILE A 12 -25.48 -19.36 11.57
CA ILE A 12 -26.41 -20.30 10.97
C ILE A 12 -25.71 -21.15 9.91
N GLU A 13 -24.99 -20.51 8.98
CA GLU A 13 -24.24 -21.23 7.94
C GLU A 13 -23.16 -22.13 8.52
N MET A 14 -22.50 -21.69 9.60
CA MET A 14 -21.52 -22.51 10.31
C MET A 14 -22.17 -23.74 10.95
N LEU A 15 -23.34 -23.61 11.56
CA LEU A 15 -24.08 -24.75 12.11
C LEU A 15 -24.52 -25.74 11.02
N GLU A 16 -24.99 -25.25 9.88
CA GLU A 16 -25.30 -26.10 8.72
C GLU A 16 -24.06 -26.83 8.22
N TYR A 17 -22.91 -26.14 8.20
CA TYR A 17 -21.64 -26.76 7.82
C TYR A 17 -21.24 -27.86 8.84
N VAL A 18 -21.32 -27.58 10.13
CA VAL A 18 -21.04 -28.58 11.19
C VAL A 18 -21.96 -29.80 11.08
N ASN A 19 -23.23 -29.62 10.75
CA ASN A 19 -24.15 -30.75 10.55
C ASN A 19 -23.69 -31.66 9.40
N ARG A 20 -23.24 -31.09 8.28
CA ARG A 20 -22.67 -31.88 7.16
C ARG A 20 -21.37 -32.56 7.56
N ILE A 21 -20.52 -31.93 8.37
CA ILE A 21 -19.30 -32.54 8.90
C ILE A 21 -19.63 -33.74 9.80
N ASN A 22 -20.69 -33.67 10.60
CA ASN A 22 -21.16 -34.74 11.46
C ASN A 22 -21.62 -35.97 10.65
N GLU A 23 -22.18 -35.79 9.45
CA GLU A 23 -22.54 -36.87 8.54
C GLU A 23 -21.30 -37.59 7.96
N ILE A 24 -20.26 -36.81 7.60
CA ILE A 24 -19.02 -37.28 7.00
C ILE A 24 -18.12 -37.98 8.01
N LYS A 25 -18.14 -37.53 9.27
CA LYS A 25 -17.30 -37.99 10.39
C LYS A 25 -15.80 -38.05 10.04
N PRO A 26 -15.17 -36.91 9.64
CA PRO A 26 -13.75 -36.88 9.38
C PRO A 26 -12.95 -37.09 10.67
N TYR A 27 -11.65 -37.41 10.54
CA TYR A 27 -10.73 -37.52 11.66
C TYR A 27 -10.66 -36.22 12.50
N ALA A 28 -10.61 -35.07 11.83
CA ALA A 28 -10.62 -33.76 12.46
C ALA A 28 -11.35 -32.72 11.59
N PHE A 29 -11.90 -31.71 12.26
CA PHE A 29 -12.47 -30.51 11.66
C PHE A 29 -11.77 -29.28 12.22
N SER A 30 -11.11 -28.49 11.35
CA SER A 30 -10.29 -27.37 11.78
C SER A 30 -10.94 -26.01 11.46
N ILE A 31 -10.89 -25.12 12.45
CA ILE A 31 -11.12 -23.68 12.29
C ILE A 31 -9.93 -23.10 11.53
N VAL A 32 -10.16 -22.42 10.41
CA VAL A 32 -9.08 -21.81 9.63
C VAL A 32 -9.28 -20.31 9.52
N ASP A 33 -8.38 -19.55 10.13
CA ASP A 33 -8.29 -18.12 9.94
C ASP A 33 -7.49 -17.78 8.67
N THR A 34 -8.16 -17.92 7.54
CA THR A 34 -7.55 -17.76 6.21
C THR A 34 -6.92 -16.38 5.99
N TYR A 35 -7.42 -15.36 6.64
CA TYR A 35 -7.00 -13.96 6.44
C TYR A 35 -6.33 -13.34 7.66
N GLY A 36 -6.10 -14.12 8.72
CA GLY A 36 -5.50 -13.62 9.96
C GLY A 36 -6.34 -12.56 10.64
N LEU A 37 -7.68 -12.72 10.68
CA LEU A 37 -8.64 -11.73 11.19
C LEU A 37 -9.15 -12.04 12.59
N LEU A 38 -8.90 -13.25 13.10
CA LEU A 38 -9.43 -13.66 14.39
C LEU A 38 -8.62 -13.03 15.52
N ASP A 39 -9.32 -12.37 16.41
CA ASP A 39 -8.86 -12.11 17.77
C ASP A 39 -9.26 -13.27 18.70
N ASN A 40 -8.78 -13.24 19.94
CA ASN A 40 -9.08 -14.27 20.92
C ASN A 40 -10.58 -14.41 21.21
N SER A 41 -11.34 -13.32 21.14
CA SER A 41 -12.80 -13.33 21.38
C SER A 41 -13.54 -14.02 20.24
N SER A 42 -13.23 -13.65 19.01
CA SER A 42 -13.82 -14.23 17.80
C SER A 42 -13.46 -15.72 17.68
N MET A 43 -12.19 -16.07 17.93
CA MET A 43 -11.74 -17.47 17.96
C MET A 43 -12.52 -18.27 19.01
N ALA A 44 -12.69 -17.73 20.22
CA ALA A 44 -13.45 -18.41 21.28
C ALA A 44 -14.93 -18.62 20.89
N ARG A 45 -15.54 -17.65 20.20
CA ARG A 45 -16.92 -17.77 19.69
C ARG A 45 -17.05 -18.94 18.74
N TYR A 46 -16.21 -19.04 17.72
CA TYR A 46 -16.22 -20.16 16.78
C TYR A 46 -15.90 -21.48 17.47
N PHE A 47 -14.95 -21.48 18.41
CA PHE A 47 -14.64 -22.67 19.20
C PHE A 47 -15.87 -23.25 19.86
N TYR A 48 -16.58 -22.46 20.66
CA TYR A 48 -17.73 -22.95 21.42
C TYR A 48 -18.93 -23.24 20.52
N LEU A 49 -19.13 -22.49 19.45
CA LEU A 49 -20.18 -22.77 18.48
C LEU A 49 -19.97 -24.17 17.85
N ILE A 50 -18.75 -24.48 17.46
CA ILE A 50 -18.42 -25.77 16.85
C ILE A 50 -18.38 -26.88 17.88
N ASP A 51 -17.69 -26.71 19.01
CA ASP A 51 -17.53 -27.75 20.03
C ASP A 51 -18.85 -28.28 20.58
N ASN A 52 -19.83 -27.39 20.76
CA ASN A 52 -21.15 -27.77 21.26
C ASN A 52 -22.04 -28.51 20.23
N ASN A 53 -21.71 -28.44 18.94
CA ASN A 53 -22.55 -29.01 17.86
C ASN A 53 -21.84 -30.08 17.02
N LEU A 54 -20.53 -30.23 17.14
CA LEU A 54 -19.74 -31.21 16.40
C LEU A 54 -19.81 -32.58 17.09
N ASP A 55 -19.94 -33.69 16.32
CA ASP A 55 -19.92 -35.05 16.84
C ASP A 55 -18.69 -35.31 17.73
N PRO A 56 -18.87 -35.89 18.95
CA PRO A 56 -17.78 -36.08 19.91
C PRO A 56 -16.59 -36.91 19.40
N SER A 57 -16.79 -37.73 18.39
CA SER A 57 -15.70 -38.55 17.80
C SER A 57 -14.75 -37.74 16.92
N ILE A 58 -15.16 -36.57 16.47
CA ILE A 58 -14.36 -35.72 15.55
C ILE A 58 -13.44 -34.83 16.38
N LYS A 59 -12.15 -34.83 16.10
CA LYS A 59 -11.18 -33.90 16.71
C LYS A 59 -11.38 -32.49 16.19
N MET A 60 -11.07 -31.48 17.00
CA MET A 60 -11.16 -30.10 16.56
C MET A 60 -9.77 -29.51 16.37
N GLY A 61 -9.54 -28.93 15.18
CA GLY A 61 -8.28 -28.31 14.79
C GLY A 61 -8.35 -26.77 14.76
N TYR A 62 -7.16 -26.17 14.78
CA TYR A 62 -6.99 -24.74 14.59
C TYR A 62 -5.79 -24.46 13.67
N HIS A 63 -6.03 -23.64 12.67
CA HIS A 63 -5.03 -23.19 11.70
C HIS A 63 -5.14 -21.68 11.51
N GLU A 64 -4.09 -20.93 11.80
CA GLU A 64 -4.12 -19.48 11.80
C GLU A 64 -3.02 -18.88 10.94
N HIS A 65 -3.38 -17.82 10.19
CA HIS A 65 -2.42 -16.95 9.54
C HIS A 65 -2.04 -15.77 10.45
N ASN A 66 -0.77 -15.39 10.39
CA ASN A 66 -0.11 -14.52 11.38
C ASN A 66 -0.16 -13.03 11.01
N ASN A 67 -1.22 -12.55 10.33
CA ASN A 67 -1.29 -11.20 9.79
C ASN A 67 -1.28 -10.11 10.87
N PHE A 68 -1.92 -10.35 12.01
CA PHE A 68 -1.86 -9.49 13.20
C PHE A 68 -0.81 -9.93 14.23
N GLN A 69 0.09 -10.87 13.88
CA GLN A 69 1.08 -11.46 14.77
C GLN A 69 0.46 -12.18 15.98
N LEU A 70 -0.77 -12.67 15.85
CA LEU A 70 -1.49 -13.38 16.91
C LEU A 70 -1.41 -14.91 16.78
N GLY A 71 -0.82 -15.45 15.70
CA GLY A 71 -0.86 -16.86 15.35
C GLY A 71 -0.44 -17.79 16.50
N PHE A 72 0.68 -17.52 17.14
CA PHE A 72 1.14 -18.28 18.29
C PHE A 72 0.22 -18.09 19.51
N SER A 73 -0.13 -16.85 19.84
CA SER A 73 -0.98 -16.54 21.00
C SER A 73 -2.37 -17.15 20.90
N ASN A 74 -3.02 -17.03 19.75
CA ASN A 74 -4.35 -17.61 19.55
C ASN A 74 -4.31 -19.14 19.52
N THR A 75 -3.27 -19.74 18.96
CA THR A 75 -3.09 -21.19 18.97
C THR A 75 -2.97 -21.72 20.40
N ILE A 76 -2.19 -21.06 21.27
CA ILE A 76 -2.14 -21.41 22.69
C ILE A 76 -3.52 -21.25 23.34
N LYS A 77 -4.18 -20.12 23.11
CA LYS A 77 -5.52 -19.85 23.67
C LYS A 77 -6.57 -20.85 23.17
N PHE A 78 -6.44 -21.37 21.97
CA PHE A 78 -7.26 -22.48 21.47
C PHE A 78 -6.97 -23.76 22.25
N LEU A 79 -5.72 -24.15 22.47
CA LEU A 79 -5.33 -25.35 23.22
C LEU A 79 -5.73 -25.29 24.70
N GLU A 80 -5.83 -24.10 25.29
CA GLU A 80 -6.25 -23.87 26.66
C GLU A 80 -7.78 -23.98 26.86
N LYS A 81 -8.58 -24.11 25.78
CA LYS A 81 -10.04 -24.19 25.89
C LYS A 81 -10.49 -25.46 26.61
N SER A 82 -11.44 -25.30 27.53
CA SER A 82 -12.01 -26.43 28.24
C SER A 82 -12.96 -27.23 27.35
N THR A 83 -12.54 -28.43 26.98
CA THR A 83 -13.33 -29.38 26.19
C THR A 83 -12.93 -30.82 26.56
N LYS A 84 -13.83 -31.79 26.30
CA LYS A 84 -13.50 -33.22 26.36
C LYS A 84 -12.90 -33.78 25.09
N ARG A 85 -12.81 -32.95 24.05
CA ARG A 85 -12.37 -33.29 22.72
C ARG A 85 -10.84 -33.20 22.61
N THR A 86 -10.25 -34.05 21.78
CA THR A 86 -8.86 -33.90 21.38
C THR A 86 -8.74 -32.66 20.50
N LEU A 87 -7.83 -31.76 20.86
CA LEU A 87 -7.49 -30.57 20.07
C LEU A 87 -6.27 -30.85 19.19
N VAL A 88 -6.25 -30.25 18.01
CA VAL A 88 -5.17 -30.31 17.01
C VAL A 88 -4.75 -28.89 16.66
N ALA A 89 -3.48 -28.60 16.78
CA ALA A 89 -2.93 -27.29 16.36
C ALA A 89 -2.07 -27.47 15.11
N ASP A 90 -2.38 -26.72 14.06
CA ASP A 90 -1.57 -26.66 12.86
C ASP A 90 -0.45 -25.63 13.06
N SER A 91 0.76 -25.98 12.63
CA SER A 91 1.90 -25.07 12.66
C SER A 91 2.88 -25.41 11.53
N THR A 92 3.76 -24.49 11.22
CA THR A 92 4.82 -24.70 10.23
C THR A 92 6.16 -24.25 10.78
N VAL A 93 7.23 -24.91 10.38
CA VAL A 93 8.57 -24.55 10.81
C VAL A 93 8.90 -23.14 10.32
N TYR A 94 9.40 -22.32 11.22
CA TYR A 94 9.68 -20.88 11.00
C TYR A 94 8.47 -20.09 10.50
N GLY A 95 7.26 -20.55 10.82
CA GLY A 95 6.01 -19.92 10.41
C GLY A 95 5.81 -19.85 8.90
N MET A 96 6.47 -20.70 8.09
CA MET A 96 6.37 -20.68 6.63
C MET A 96 4.92 -20.83 6.16
N GLY A 97 4.45 -19.90 5.30
CA GLY A 97 3.08 -19.95 4.81
C GLY A 97 2.69 -18.74 3.96
N LYS A 98 1.44 -18.70 3.54
CA LYS A 98 0.87 -17.57 2.82
C LYS A 98 0.78 -16.33 3.72
N SER A 99 0.69 -15.16 3.10
CA SER A 99 0.53 -13.89 3.80
C SER A 99 1.67 -13.64 4.81
N ALA A 100 1.33 -13.35 6.06
CA ALA A 100 2.31 -13.18 7.15
C ALA A 100 2.78 -14.50 7.78
N GLY A 101 2.53 -15.63 7.12
CA GLY A 101 2.88 -16.95 7.62
C GLY A 101 1.86 -17.53 8.61
N ASN A 102 2.24 -18.62 9.27
CA ASN A 102 1.42 -19.39 10.20
C ASN A 102 1.96 -19.33 11.64
N CYS A 103 1.33 -20.03 12.57
CA CYS A 103 1.93 -20.35 13.86
C CYS A 103 3.28 -21.06 13.66
N ALA A 104 4.34 -20.58 14.29
CA ALA A 104 5.67 -21.17 14.17
C ALA A 104 5.81 -22.43 15.03
N SER A 105 6.25 -23.54 14.42
CA SER A 105 6.34 -24.87 15.08
C SER A 105 7.32 -24.88 16.24
N GLU A 106 8.44 -24.18 16.13
CA GLU A 106 9.45 -24.09 17.20
C GLU A 106 8.87 -23.40 18.46
N LEU A 107 8.05 -22.37 18.30
CA LEU A 107 7.38 -21.70 19.42
C LEU A 107 6.31 -22.60 20.04
N LEU A 108 5.51 -23.27 19.20
CA LEU A 108 4.48 -24.19 19.66
C LEU A 108 5.09 -25.41 20.37
N ALA A 109 6.12 -26.01 19.80
CA ALA A 109 6.85 -27.14 20.39
C ALA A 109 7.48 -26.79 21.75
N MET A 110 8.08 -25.61 21.87
CA MET A 110 8.60 -25.08 23.15
C MET A 110 7.48 -25.02 24.19
N HIS A 111 6.33 -24.44 23.85
CA HIS A 111 5.19 -24.33 24.77
C HIS A 111 4.62 -25.69 25.17
N LEU A 112 4.49 -26.62 24.21
CA LEU A 112 4.00 -27.97 24.49
C LEU A 112 4.97 -28.77 25.36
N ASN A 113 6.28 -28.60 25.20
CA ASN A 113 7.28 -29.20 26.06
C ASN A 113 7.16 -28.70 27.51
N GLU A 114 6.97 -27.41 27.67
CA GLU A 114 6.95 -26.78 29.01
C GLU A 114 5.66 -27.05 29.77
N TYR A 115 4.51 -26.98 29.10
CA TYR A 115 3.20 -26.96 29.78
C TYR A 115 2.37 -28.25 29.58
N TYR A 116 2.71 -29.07 28.56
CA TYR A 116 1.92 -30.27 28.21
C TYR A 116 2.73 -31.56 28.22
N GLY A 117 3.96 -31.53 28.73
CA GLY A 117 4.83 -32.71 28.81
C GLY A 117 5.25 -33.25 27.43
N GLY A 118 5.32 -32.38 26.43
CA GLY A 118 5.86 -32.72 25.11
C GLY A 118 7.34 -33.05 25.18
N HIS A 119 7.85 -33.72 24.14
CA HIS A 119 9.27 -34.11 24.00
C HIS A 119 9.77 -33.77 22.59
N TYR A 120 9.37 -32.61 22.06
CA TYR A 120 9.83 -32.14 20.77
C TYR A 120 11.29 -31.70 20.84
N ASP A 121 12.13 -32.14 19.91
CA ASP A 121 13.51 -31.74 19.82
C ASP A 121 13.62 -30.35 19.15
N LEU A 122 13.83 -29.32 19.95
CA LEU A 122 13.92 -27.94 19.47
C LEU A 122 15.22 -27.71 18.69
N ASN A 123 16.32 -28.43 19.01
CA ASN A 123 17.55 -28.27 18.26
C ASN A 123 17.41 -28.80 16.83
N GLN A 124 16.75 -29.92 16.63
CA GLN A 124 16.46 -30.43 15.27
C GLN A 124 15.57 -29.48 14.47
N LEU A 125 14.57 -28.85 15.11
CA LEU A 125 13.76 -27.81 14.44
C LEU A 125 14.61 -26.61 14.02
N LEU A 126 15.53 -26.14 14.87
CA LEU A 126 16.39 -25.02 14.56
C LEU A 126 17.44 -25.36 13.49
N GLU A 127 17.96 -26.58 13.46
CA GLU A 127 18.84 -27.06 12.37
C GLU A 127 18.12 -27.02 11.01
N ILE A 128 16.86 -27.46 10.94
CA ILE A 128 16.04 -27.36 9.71
C ILE A 128 15.86 -25.88 9.30
N VAL A 129 15.67 -24.99 10.28
CA VAL A 129 15.57 -23.55 9.98
C VAL A 129 16.84 -23.03 9.34
N ASP A 130 17.99 -23.30 9.96
CA ASP A 130 19.29 -22.78 9.54
C ASP A 130 19.71 -23.37 8.19
N THR A 131 19.63 -24.70 8.04
CA THR A 131 20.16 -25.39 6.85
C THR A 131 19.25 -25.36 5.65
N ASP A 132 17.94 -25.53 5.86
CA ASP A 132 16.99 -25.75 4.76
C ASP A 132 16.09 -24.53 4.49
N LEU A 133 15.60 -23.86 5.56
CA LEU A 133 14.62 -22.80 5.38
C LEU A 133 15.24 -21.42 5.14
N MET A 134 16.37 -21.08 5.75
CA MET A 134 17.00 -19.78 5.56
C MET A 134 17.35 -19.47 4.10
N PRO A 135 17.91 -20.40 3.30
CA PRO A 135 18.16 -20.18 1.88
C PRO A 135 16.87 -19.93 1.06
N ILE A 136 15.74 -20.53 1.48
CA ILE A 136 14.43 -20.31 0.86
C ILE A 136 13.87 -18.96 1.30
N TYR A 137 13.92 -18.64 2.59
CA TYR A 137 13.41 -17.42 3.17
C TYR A 137 14.08 -16.17 2.60
N GLN A 138 15.39 -16.21 2.35
CA GLN A 138 16.10 -15.10 1.72
C GLN A 138 15.64 -14.79 0.31
N LYS A 139 15.10 -15.80 -0.42
CA LYS A 139 14.56 -15.63 -1.77
C LYS A 139 13.06 -15.36 -1.78
N HIS A 140 12.33 -15.93 -0.83
CA HIS A 140 10.87 -15.90 -0.75
C HIS A 140 10.44 -15.56 0.67
N TYR A 141 10.46 -14.27 0.98
CA TYR A 141 10.10 -13.78 2.30
C TYR A 141 8.62 -14.07 2.64
N TRP A 142 8.38 -14.68 3.78
CA TRP A 142 7.10 -14.71 4.48
C TRP A 142 7.25 -14.07 5.86
N GLY A 143 6.16 -13.61 6.46
CA GLY A 143 6.17 -12.92 7.73
C GLY A 143 5.41 -11.60 7.66
N TYR A 144 5.58 -10.79 8.70
CA TYR A 144 4.88 -9.52 8.80
C TYR A 144 5.23 -8.57 7.66
N LYS A 145 4.18 -8.10 6.97
CA LYS A 145 4.25 -7.04 5.94
C LYS A 145 3.10 -6.08 6.11
N TYR A 146 3.34 -4.82 5.84
CA TYR A 146 2.31 -3.79 5.99
C TYR A 146 1.12 -3.96 5.03
N ASP A 147 1.30 -4.57 3.87
CA ASP A 147 0.22 -4.88 2.92
C ASP A 147 -0.76 -5.91 3.49
N PHE A 148 -0.28 -6.95 4.17
CA PHE A 148 -1.13 -7.92 4.86
C PHE A 148 -1.82 -7.29 6.07
N TYR A 149 -1.13 -6.42 6.80
CA TYR A 149 -1.73 -5.67 7.89
C TYR A 149 -2.89 -4.78 7.39
N ILE A 150 -2.68 -4.02 6.30
CA ILE A 150 -3.74 -3.19 5.70
C ILE A 150 -4.93 -4.06 5.27
N ALA A 151 -4.68 -5.20 4.62
CA ALA A 151 -5.74 -6.11 4.19
C ALA A 151 -6.57 -6.61 5.37
N SER A 152 -5.90 -7.00 6.46
CA SER A 152 -6.58 -7.49 7.67
C SER A 152 -7.32 -6.37 8.40
N MET A 153 -6.74 -5.18 8.50
CA MET A 153 -7.39 -3.99 9.08
C MET A 153 -8.68 -3.63 8.32
N GLN A 154 -8.65 -3.70 6.99
CA GLN A 154 -9.80 -3.45 6.12
C GLN A 154 -10.73 -4.67 5.96
N ARG A 155 -10.38 -5.80 6.57
CA ARG A 155 -11.10 -7.07 6.46
C ARG A 155 -11.36 -7.49 5.02
N CYS A 156 -10.36 -7.33 4.14
CA CYS A 156 -10.48 -7.63 2.72
C CYS A 156 -9.40 -8.62 2.25
N HIS A 157 -9.64 -9.21 1.07
CA HIS A 157 -8.67 -10.12 0.46
C HIS A 157 -7.35 -9.38 0.16
N PRO A 158 -6.17 -9.92 0.53
CA PRO A 158 -4.87 -9.25 0.36
C PRO A 158 -4.56 -8.80 -1.08
N SER A 159 -5.09 -9.50 -2.08
CA SER A 159 -4.88 -9.14 -3.50
C SER A 159 -5.43 -7.76 -3.86
N TYR A 160 -6.42 -7.22 -3.14
CA TYR A 160 -6.87 -5.84 -3.32
C TYR A 160 -5.77 -4.83 -2.98
N VAL A 161 -5.14 -5.02 -1.83
CA VAL A 161 -4.03 -4.16 -1.38
C VAL A 161 -2.84 -4.27 -2.31
N GLN A 162 -2.46 -5.49 -2.69
CA GLN A 162 -1.35 -5.74 -3.61
C GLN A 162 -1.57 -5.12 -4.99
N TYR A 163 -2.81 -5.15 -5.50
CA TYR A 163 -3.17 -4.49 -6.75
C TYR A 163 -2.94 -2.98 -6.68
N LEU A 164 -3.43 -2.32 -5.61
CA LEU A 164 -3.30 -0.88 -5.42
C LEU A 164 -1.84 -0.45 -5.20
N LEU A 165 -1.07 -1.22 -4.43
CA LEU A 165 0.35 -0.93 -4.19
C LEU A 165 1.19 -0.99 -5.48
N LYS A 166 0.86 -1.90 -6.41
CA LYS A 166 1.54 -1.98 -7.72
C LYS A 166 1.37 -0.74 -8.58
N LYS A 167 0.34 0.07 -8.33
CA LYS A 167 0.12 1.33 -9.06
C LYS A 167 1.16 2.40 -8.75
N SER A 168 1.84 2.29 -7.61
CA SER A 168 2.94 3.18 -7.17
C SER A 168 2.62 4.68 -7.05
N THR A 169 1.38 5.08 -7.34
CA THR A 169 0.91 6.48 -7.33
C THR A 169 0.06 6.83 -6.11
N LEU A 170 -0.41 5.81 -5.38
CA LEU A 170 -1.31 5.99 -4.23
C LEU A 170 -0.53 6.08 -2.92
N SER A 171 -0.94 7.01 -2.05
CA SER A 171 -0.55 6.98 -0.64
C SER A 171 -1.27 5.85 0.11
N VAL A 172 -0.79 5.49 1.30
CA VAL A 172 -1.50 4.51 2.15
C VAL A 172 -2.90 5.01 2.52
N SER A 173 -3.07 6.32 2.72
CA SER A 173 -4.39 6.92 2.96
C SER A 173 -5.33 6.72 1.78
N SER A 174 -4.85 6.97 0.55
CA SER A 174 -5.64 6.75 -0.68
C SER A 174 -6.02 5.28 -0.87
N ILE A 175 -5.10 4.36 -0.56
CA ILE A 175 -5.37 2.92 -0.58
C ILE A 175 -6.48 2.57 0.40
N ASN A 176 -6.39 3.05 1.65
CA ASN A 176 -7.42 2.80 2.66
C ASN A 176 -8.79 3.38 2.25
N GLU A 177 -8.82 4.54 1.62
CA GLU A 177 -10.06 5.15 1.13
C GLU A 177 -10.72 4.29 0.04
N ILE A 178 -9.96 3.78 -0.93
CA ILE A 178 -10.46 2.86 -1.95
C ILE A 178 -10.95 1.55 -1.30
N LEU A 179 -10.16 0.97 -0.40
CA LEU A 179 -10.50 -0.31 0.24
C LEU A 179 -11.74 -0.21 1.13
N SER A 180 -11.97 0.94 1.78
CA SER A 180 -13.18 1.15 2.59
C SER A 180 -14.47 1.18 1.78
N SER A 181 -14.39 1.39 0.47
CA SER A 181 -15.53 1.37 -0.44
C SER A 181 -15.86 -0.03 -1.01
N ILE A 182 -15.09 -1.07 -0.67
CA ILE A 182 -15.35 -2.44 -1.14
C ILE A 182 -16.69 -2.92 -0.56
N PRO A 183 -17.65 -3.37 -1.42
CA PRO A 183 -18.88 -4.00 -0.96
C PRO A 183 -18.60 -5.24 -0.11
N GLU A 184 -19.36 -5.43 0.97
CA GLU A 184 -19.14 -6.52 1.92
C GLU A 184 -19.18 -7.90 1.25
N GLU A 185 -20.03 -8.07 0.22
CA GLU A 185 -20.25 -9.34 -0.50
C GLU A 185 -18.99 -9.81 -1.26
N ILE A 186 -18.12 -8.88 -1.66
CA ILE A 186 -16.89 -9.21 -2.40
C ILE A 186 -15.61 -8.97 -1.59
N LYS A 187 -15.74 -8.49 -0.36
CA LYS A 187 -14.58 -8.08 0.46
C LYS A 187 -13.56 -9.20 0.65
N LEU A 188 -14.02 -10.41 0.91
CA LEU A 188 -13.19 -11.62 1.06
C LEU A 188 -13.06 -12.44 -0.22
N LEU A 189 -13.79 -12.08 -1.29
CA LEU A 189 -13.73 -12.70 -2.60
C LEU A 189 -13.11 -11.72 -3.60
N TYR A 190 -11.81 -11.90 -3.92
CA TYR A 190 -11.11 -10.97 -4.80
C TYR A 190 -11.79 -10.79 -6.16
N ASN A 191 -12.25 -9.57 -6.42
CA ASN A 191 -12.81 -9.16 -7.70
C ASN A 191 -11.88 -8.17 -8.39
N LYS A 192 -11.10 -8.66 -9.38
CA LYS A 192 -10.13 -7.86 -10.12
C LYS A 192 -10.79 -6.72 -10.89
N GLN A 193 -11.92 -6.95 -11.54
CA GLN A 193 -12.60 -5.93 -12.34
C GLN A 193 -13.11 -4.79 -11.47
N TRP A 194 -13.66 -5.13 -10.30
CA TRP A 194 -14.14 -4.13 -9.36
C TRP A 194 -13.02 -3.21 -8.87
N ILE A 195 -11.88 -3.78 -8.43
CA ILE A 195 -10.79 -2.95 -7.89
C ILE A 195 -10.12 -2.09 -8.97
N GLU A 196 -10.06 -2.59 -10.19
CA GLU A 196 -9.57 -1.84 -11.35
C GLU A 196 -10.46 -0.62 -11.63
N GLN A 197 -11.78 -0.82 -11.62
CA GLN A 197 -12.72 0.28 -11.79
C GLN A 197 -12.67 1.26 -10.61
N ALA A 198 -12.67 0.78 -9.37
CA ALA A 198 -12.56 1.63 -8.18
C ALA A 198 -11.29 2.48 -8.17
N TYR A 199 -10.16 1.91 -8.63
CA TYR A 199 -8.92 2.66 -8.82
C TYR A 199 -9.07 3.77 -9.87
N LEU A 200 -9.65 3.45 -11.04
CA LEU A 200 -9.88 4.44 -12.11
C LEU A 200 -10.82 5.54 -11.65
N ASP A 201 -11.92 5.20 -10.98
CA ASP A 201 -12.89 6.17 -10.45
C ASP A 201 -12.24 7.09 -9.41
N TYR A 202 -11.37 6.52 -8.56
CA TYR A 202 -10.61 7.30 -7.59
C TYR A 202 -9.66 8.30 -8.25
N GLN A 203 -8.93 7.86 -9.28
CA GLN A 203 -7.99 8.71 -10.01
C GLN A 203 -8.70 9.76 -10.86
N ASN A 204 -9.82 9.39 -11.47
CA ASN A 204 -10.57 10.25 -12.39
C ASN A 204 -11.63 11.10 -11.68
N ARG A 205 -11.47 11.41 -10.40
CA ARG A 205 -12.36 12.33 -9.68
C ARG A 205 -12.47 13.63 -10.46
N ALA A 206 -13.59 13.77 -11.19
CA ALA A 206 -13.83 14.96 -11.98
C ALA A 206 -13.94 16.18 -11.07
N LYS A 207 -13.25 17.25 -11.42
CA LYS A 207 -13.38 18.55 -10.79
C LYS A 207 -13.45 19.62 -11.88
N ASP A 208 -14.37 20.54 -11.73
CA ASP A 208 -14.34 21.75 -12.53
C ASP A 208 -13.14 22.60 -12.10
N ASP A 209 -12.17 22.76 -12.98
CA ASP A 209 -10.94 23.52 -12.77
C ASP A 209 -10.94 24.87 -13.53
N THR A 210 -12.06 25.27 -14.11
CA THR A 210 -12.17 26.48 -14.94
C THR A 210 -11.76 27.72 -14.16
N GLU A 211 -12.26 27.88 -12.94
CA GLU A 211 -11.90 29.02 -12.09
C GLU A 211 -10.43 28.99 -11.67
N ALA A 212 -9.91 27.82 -11.27
CA ALA A 212 -8.51 27.63 -10.87
C ALA A 212 -7.56 27.96 -12.02
N LEU A 213 -7.85 27.48 -13.24
CA LEU A 213 -7.07 27.79 -14.45
C LEU A 213 -7.14 29.28 -14.80
N GLN A 214 -8.32 29.91 -14.68
CA GLN A 214 -8.46 31.33 -14.95
C GLN A 214 -7.68 32.19 -13.97
N GLN A 215 -7.72 31.86 -12.67
CA GLN A 215 -6.93 32.58 -11.64
C GLN A 215 -5.44 32.41 -11.88
N LEU A 216 -4.97 31.17 -12.15
CA LEU A 216 -3.57 30.89 -12.46
C LEU A 216 -3.12 31.63 -13.73
N LYS A 217 -3.99 31.69 -14.75
CA LYS A 217 -3.74 32.46 -15.97
C LYS A 217 -3.53 33.93 -15.70
N VAL A 218 -4.42 34.56 -14.94
CA VAL A 218 -4.31 35.99 -14.58
C VAL A 218 -3.01 36.29 -13.83
N GLU A 219 -2.61 35.40 -12.91
CA GLU A 219 -1.36 35.58 -12.18
C GLU A 219 -0.13 35.47 -13.09
N LEU A 220 -0.12 34.52 -14.03
CA LEU A 220 1.01 34.34 -14.95
C LEU A 220 1.00 35.41 -16.05
N GLU A 221 -0.15 35.94 -16.47
CA GLU A 221 -0.24 37.08 -17.38
C GLU A 221 0.31 38.36 -16.76
N ALA A 222 0.15 38.55 -15.43
CA ALA A 222 0.75 39.65 -14.72
C ALA A 222 2.30 39.58 -14.67
N ALA A 223 2.86 38.42 -14.96
CA ALA A 223 4.30 38.14 -15.09
C ALA A 223 4.69 37.74 -16.52
N SER A 224 3.96 38.21 -17.55
CA SER A 224 4.11 37.77 -18.95
C SER A 224 5.45 38.16 -19.59
N ASP A 225 6.18 39.07 -19.00
CA ASP A 225 7.55 39.48 -19.35
C ASP A 225 8.62 38.52 -18.80
N LYS A 226 8.24 37.58 -17.92
CA LYS A 226 9.14 36.63 -17.28
C LYS A 226 9.05 35.24 -17.94
N PRO A 227 10.19 34.59 -18.21
CA PRO A 227 10.17 33.21 -18.67
C PRO A 227 9.67 32.27 -17.57
N VAL A 228 9.11 31.10 -17.94
CA VAL A 228 8.73 30.04 -17.01
C VAL A 228 9.86 29.02 -16.92
N LEU A 229 10.38 28.81 -15.73
CA LEU A 229 11.37 27.77 -15.41
C LEU A 229 10.70 26.64 -14.64
N ILE A 230 10.81 25.40 -15.13
CA ILE A 230 10.32 24.21 -14.45
C ILE A 230 11.51 23.41 -13.94
N ILE A 231 11.54 23.15 -12.63
CA ILE A 231 12.63 22.42 -11.97
C ILE A 231 12.14 21.02 -11.60
N GLY A 232 12.87 20.00 -12.05
CA GLY A 232 12.73 18.60 -11.67
C GLY A 232 13.74 18.20 -10.58
N PRO A 233 13.61 16.98 -9.99
CA PRO A 233 14.44 16.53 -8.89
C PRO A 233 15.78 15.91 -9.29
N GLY A 234 16.14 15.89 -10.57
CA GLY A 234 17.35 15.25 -11.06
C GLY A 234 18.65 15.86 -10.53
N ASN A 235 19.72 15.07 -10.53
CA ASN A 235 21.02 15.44 -9.96
C ASN A 235 21.65 16.66 -10.63
N THR A 236 21.40 16.88 -11.93
CA THR A 236 21.95 18.01 -12.68
C THR A 236 21.56 19.37 -12.11
N VAL A 237 20.41 19.48 -11.43
CA VAL A 237 19.99 20.69 -10.75
C VAL A 237 21.02 21.13 -9.69
N LYS A 238 21.61 20.17 -8.97
CA LYS A 238 22.63 20.45 -7.96
C LYS A 238 24.01 20.62 -8.59
N GLU A 239 24.35 19.77 -9.56
CA GLU A 239 25.65 19.80 -10.26
C GLU A 239 25.82 21.10 -11.05
N GLN A 240 24.75 21.55 -11.71
CA GLN A 240 24.74 22.77 -12.51
C GLN A 240 24.17 23.98 -11.77
N LYS A 241 24.20 23.96 -10.43
CA LYS A 241 23.61 24.99 -9.56
C LYS A 241 23.96 26.41 -10.02
N LYS A 242 25.23 26.68 -10.34
CA LYS A 242 25.65 28.01 -10.77
C LYS A 242 24.97 28.46 -12.08
N GLY A 243 24.76 27.54 -13.03
CA GLY A 243 24.05 27.82 -14.27
C GLY A 243 22.58 28.19 -14.05
N VAL A 244 21.90 27.41 -13.17
CA VAL A 244 20.51 27.66 -12.82
C VAL A 244 20.37 29.01 -12.07
N GLU A 245 21.28 29.30 -11.11
CA GLU A 245 21.28 30.57 -10.38
C GLU A 245 21.55 31.77 -11.31
N LEU A 246 22.45 31.63 -12.30
CA LEU A 246 22.68 32.67 -13.30
C LEU A 246 21.45 32.89 -14.19
N PHE A 247 20.77 31.82 -14.58
CA PHE A 247 19.53 31.95 -15.36
C PHE A 247 18.44 32.67 -14.55
N ILE A 248 18.25 32.28 -13.28
CA ILE A 248 17.25 32.88 -12.37
C ILE A 248 17.58 34.38 -12.17
N SER A 249 18.83 34.71 -11.83
CA SER A 249 19.22 36.10 -11.55
C SER A 249 19.20 37.01 -12.78
N GLY A 250 19.47 36.44 -13.97
CA GLY A 250 19.50 37.19 -15.22
C GLY A 250 18.14 37.40 -15.90
N ASN A 251 17.17 36.50 -15.65
CA ASN A 251 15.89 36.51 -16.34
C ASN A 251 14.69 36.68 -15.43
N ASP A 252 14.86 36.60 -14.09
CA ASP A 252 13.79 36.70 -13.08
C ASP A 252 12.57 35.83 -13.41
N PRO A 253 12.74 34.51 -13.66
CA PRO A 253 11.69 33.64 -14.15
C PRO A 253 10.61 33.38 -13.09
N VAL A 254 9.40 32.99 -13.53
CA VAL A 254 8.45 32.29 -12.68
C VAL A 254 8.87 30.83 -12.56
N VAL A 255 9.10 30.37 -11.31
CA VAL A 255 9.72 29.06 -11.04
C VAL A 255 8.70 28.07 -10.53
N PHE A 256 8.55 26.97 -11.25
CA PHE A 256 7.76 25.80 -10.87
C PHE A 256 8.65 24.66 -10.39
N SER A 257 8.20 23.90 -9.39
CA SER A 257 8.72 22.55 -9.08
C SER A 257 7.67 21.49 -9.37
N VAL A 258 8.09 20.27 -9.74
CA VAL A 258 7.21 19.18 -10.16
C VAL A 258 7.40 17.94 -9.28
N ASN A 259 6.35 17.56 -8.53
CA ASN A 259 6.34 16.40 -7.63
C ASN A 259 7.42 16.42 -6.53
N PHE A 260 7.99 17.57 -6.23
CA PHE A 260 8.93 17.76 -5.13
C PHE A 260 8.98 19.24 -4.74
N TYR A 261 9.62 19.54 -3.60
CA TYR A 261 9.93 20.88 -3.16
C TYR A 261 11.43 20.97 -2.84
N THR A 262 12.04 22.12 -3.10
CA THR A 262 13.46 22.35 -2.80
C THR A 262 13.68 23.68 -2.10
N LYS A 263 14.67 23.70 -1.20
CA LYS A 263 15.19 24.92 -0.57
C LYS A 263 16.43 25.45 -1.32
N LEU A 264 16.85 24.81 -2.41
CA LEU A 264 18.01 25.26 -3.21
C LEU A 264 17.72 26.53 -4.00
N TYR A 265 16.46 26.71 -4.40
CA TYR A 265 15.97 27.82 -5.21
C TYR A 265 14.67 28.35 -4.61
N SER A 266 14.38 29.65 -4.88
CA SER A 266 13.04 30.19 -4.62
C SER A 266 12.06 29.59 -5.62
N ILE A 267 10.99 28.97 -5.11
CA ILE A 267 9.94 28.34 -5.91
C ILE A 267 8.65 29.16 -5.76
N ASP A 268 8.06 29.59 -6.89
CA ASP A 268 6.79 30.29 -6.88
C ASP A 268 5.60 29.35 -6.82
N TYR A 269 5.69 28.23 -7.56
CA TYR A 269 4.63 27.22 -7.62
C TYR A 269 5.19 25.79 -7.47
N THR A 270 4.55 25.01 -6.60
CA THR A 270 4.83 23.57 -6.45
C THR A 270 3.65 22.77 -7.02
N PHE A 271 3.88 22.06 -8.13
CA PHE A 271 2.88 21.20 -8.77
C PHE A 271 3.05 19.76 -8.31
N ILE A 272 1.98 19.14 -7.78
CA ILE A 272 1.97 17.74 -7.34
C ILE A 272 0.75 17.03 -7.91
N SER A 273 1.00 15.95 -8.67
CA SER A 273 -0.02 15.13 -9.34
C SER A 273 -0.14 13.71 -8.78
N ASN A 274 0.60 13.39 -7.70
CA ASN A 274 0.71 12.05 -7.15
C ASN A 274 0.55 12.08 -5.64
N ALA A 275 -0.43 11.33 -5.12
CA ALA A 275 -0.75 11.31 -3.68
C ALA A 275 0.43 10.86 -2.80
N LYS A 276 1.28 9.94 -3.31
CA LYS A 276 2.48 9.49 -2.59
C LYS A 276 3.54 10.60 -2.51
N ARG A 277 3.69 11.40 -3.59
CA ARG A 277 4.56 12.56 -3.60
C ARG A 277 4.03 13.68 -2.69
N TYR A 278 2.71 13.85 -2.63
CA TYR A 278 2.10 14.78 -1.71
C TYR A 278 2.33 14.38 -0.24
N ALA A 279 2.13 13.11 0.10
CA ALA A 279 2.44 12.62 1.46
C ALA A 279 3.92 12.89 1.84
N LYS A 280 4.85 12.61 0.90
CA LYS A 280 6.28 12.89 1.14
C LYS A 280 6.58 14.39 1.25
N PHE A 281 5.91 15.21 0.47
CA PHE A 281 6.00 16.68 0.57
C PHE A 281 5.55 17.17 1.95
N VAL A 282 4.43 16.65 2.47
CA VAL A 282 3.92 16.96 3.82
C VAL A 282 4.92 16.58 4.89
N ASP A 283 5.50 15.37 4.82
CA ASP A 283 6.50 14.88 5.78
C ASP A 283 7.73 15.79 5.86
N ILE A 284 8.23 16.26 4.71
CA ILE A 284 9.43 17.11 4.65
C ILE A 284 9.15 18.54 5.11
N GLN A 285 7.92 19.00 4.91
CA GLN A 285 7.51 20.38 5.27
C GLN A 285 7.04 20.53 6.73
N HIS A 286 7.05 19.47 7.53
CA HIS A 286 6.56 19.50 8.92
C HIS A 286 7.00 20.73 9.68
N GLY A 287 6.04 21.68 9.88
CA GLY A 287 6.22 22.90 10.68
C GLY A 287 6.77 24.14 9.96
N ASP A 288 7.21 24.02 8.71
CA ASP A 288 7.69 25.16 7.92
C ASP A 288 6.53 25.77 7.10
N SER A 289 6.52 27.10 6.99
CA SER A 289 5.64 27.77 6.03
C SER A 289 6.14 27.51 4.61
N ILE A 290 5.24 27.05 3.73
CA ILE A 290 5.56 26.86 2.31
C ILE A 290 5.66 28.24 1.66
N GLY A 291 6.83 28.54 1.09
CA GLY A 291 7.06 29.79 0.38
C GLY A 291 6.41 29.83 -1.01
N SER A 292 5.99 28.66 -1.56
CA SER A 292 5.39 28.53 -2.88
C SER A 292 3.88 28.32 -2.83
N LYS A 293 3.17 28.71 -3.89
CA LYS A 293 1.77 28.32 -4.09
C LYS A 293 1.67 26.86 -4.49
N LEU A 294 0.78 26.12 -3.84
CA LEU A 294 0.58 24.68 -4.07
C LEU A 294 -0.50 24.44 -5.13
N ILE A 295 -0.16 23.72 -6.17
CA ILE A 295 -1.07 23.24 -7.22
C ILE A 295 -1.16 21.72 -7.11
N LEU A 296 -2.36 21.19 -6.82
CA LEU A 296 -2.64 19.77 -6.82
C LEU A 296 -3.52 19.38 -8.01
N THR A 297 -3.44 18.12 -8.41
CA THR A 297 -4.44 17.53 -9.30
C THR A 297 -5.55 16.87 -8.49
N SER A 298 -6.75 16.73 -9.09
CA SER A 298 -7.97 16.29 -8.40
C SER A 298 -7.92 14.86 -7.82
N ASN A 299 -6.97 14.03 -8.27
CA ASN A 299 -6.70 12.69 -7.73
C ASN A 299 -5.90 12.71 -6.42
N VAL A 300 -5.42 13.88 -5.98
CA VAL A 300 -4.66 14.04 -4.73
C VAL A 300 -5.55 14.66 -3.67
N THR A 301 -5.81 13.93 -2.58
CA THR A 301 -6.54 14.46 -1.43
C THR A 301 -5.59 15.23 -0.53
N ALA A 302 -5.84 16.54 -0.37
CA ALA A 302 -5.09 17.38 0.55
C ALA A 302 -5.45 17.07 2.02
N CYS A 303 -4.46 17.06 2.90
CA CYS A 303 -4.64 16.90 4.34
C CYS A 303 -4.09 18.10 5.14
N ASP A 304 -2.77 18.23 5.26
CA ASP A 304 -2.15 19.22 6.15
C ASP A 304 -1.88 20.56 5.45
N TYR A 305 -1.61 20.54 4.15
CA TYR A 305 -1.37 21.74 3.34
C TYR A 305 -2.42 21.89 2.26
N MET A 306 -3.30 22.88 2.41
CA MET A 306 -4.36 23.15 1.44
C MET A 306 -3.79 23.76 0.16
N PRO A 307 -4.19 23.25 -1.02
CA PRO A 307 -3.73 23.79 -2.29
C PRO A 307 -4.33 25.17 -2.59
N ASN A 308 -3.55 26.01 -3.26
CA ASN A 308 -4.04 27.24 -3.85
C ASN A 308 -4.90 26.95 -5.09
N TYR A 309 -4.52 25.91 -5.85
CA TYR A 309 -5.21 25.50 -7.07
C TYR A 309 -5.39 23.99 -7.10
N VAL A 310 -6.55 23.52 -7.58
CA VAL A 310 -6.79 22.11 -7.86
C VAL A 310 -7.21 21.97 -9.31
N LEU A 311 -6.39 21.26 -10.10
CA LEU A 311 -6.62 21.04 -11.52
C LEU A 311 -7.22 19.66 -11.77
N ASN A 312 -8.06 19.55 -12.82
CA ASN A 312 -8.69 18.29 -13.16
C ASN A 312 -7.67 17.31 -13.75
N TYR A 313 -7.33 16.26 -12.98
CA TYR A 313 -6.34 15.25 -13.36
C TYR A 313 -6.67 14.57 -14.70
N GLU A 314 -7.91 14.11 -14.88
CA GLU A 314 -8.31 13.38 -16.07
C GLU A 314 -8.14 14.22 -17.35
N SER A 315 -8.41 15.50 -17.26
CA SER A 315 -8.30 16.43 -18.40
C SER A 315 -6.85 16.69 -18.82
N LEU A 316 -5.89 16.44 -17.92
CA LEU A 316 -4.46 16.63 -18.14
C LEU A 316 -3.75 15.36 -18.64
N LEU A 317 -4.37 14.16 -18.50
CA LEU A 317 -3.78 12.90 -18.92
C LEU A 317 -3.36 12.91 -20.40
N ASN A 318 -2.21 12.33 -20.70
CA ASN A 318 -1.78 12.06 -22.05
C ASN A 318 -2.23 10.65 -22.48
N LYS A 319 -3.53 10.52 -22.85
CA LYS A 319 -4.18 9.23 -23.13
C LYS A 319 -3.56 8.45 -24.31
N GLU A 320 -2.72 9.08 -25.12
CA GLU A 320 -2.04 8.46 -26.25
C GLU A 320 -0.66 7.88 -25.87
N SER A 321 -0.15 8.21 -24.68
CA SER A 321 1.14 7.74 -24.18
C SER A 321 1.00 6.46 -23.37
N GLU A 322 2.04 5.61 -23.39
CA GLU A 322 2.17 4.46 -22.49
C GLU A 322 2.24 4.90 -21.00
N ASN A 323 2.74 6.12 -20.76
CA ASN A 323 2.82 6.74 -19.44
C ASN A 323 1.95 8.00 -19.40
N PRO A 324 0.61 7.85 -19.28
CA PRO A 324 -0.33 8.96 -19.46
C PRO A 324 -0.26 10.03 -18.36
N ASP A 325 0.32 9.71 -17.21
CA ASP A 325 0.34 10.51 -15.97
C ASP A 325 1.71 11.07 -15.58
N ASN A 326 2.62 11.20 -16.56
CA ASN A 326 3.90 11.86 -16.31
C ASN A 326 3.67 13.30 -15.81
N ALA A 327 4.19 13.62 -14.63
CA ALA A 327 3.90 14.86 -13.93
C ALA A 327 4.34 16.11 -14.69
N LEU A 328 5.50 16.07 -15.38
CA LEU A 328 5.94 17.16 -16.23
C LEU A 328 4.96 17.39 -17.39
N VAL A 329 4.53 16.33 -18.06
CA VAL A 329 3.57 16.41 -19.18
C VAL A 329 2.22 16.95 -18.69
N LEU A 330 1.74 16.55 -17.50
CA LEU A 330 0.52 17.11 -16.91
C LEU A 330 0.65 18.61 -16.67
N LEU A 331 1.77 19.07 -16.09
CA LEU A 331 2.00 20.49 -15.89
C LEU A 331 2.09 21.25 -17.22
N LEU A 332 2.83 20.73 -18.20
CA LEU A 332 2.93 21.36 -19.53
C LEU A 332 1.55 21.51 -20.18
N LYS A 333 0.70 20.49 -20.11
CA LYS A 333 -0.69 20.59 -20.61
C LYS A 333 -1.50 21.66 -19.88
N ALA A 334 -1.35 21.79 -18.56
CA ALA A 334 -1.99 22.85 -17.81
C ALA A 334 -1.52 24.24 -18.26
N LEU A 335 -0.21 24.42 -18.40
CA LEU A 335 0.40 25.66 -18.86
C LEU A 335 -0.03 26.03 -20.30
N ILE A 336 -0.08 25.06 -21.23
CA ILE A 336 -0.59 25.26 -22.60
C ILE A 336 -2.04 25.73 -22.58
N ARG A 337 -2.91 25.16 -21.74
CA ARG A 337 -4.33 25.54 -21.63
C ARG A 337 -4.52 27.00 -21.19
N ILE A 338 -3.59 27.55 -20.47
CA ILE A 338 -3.59 28.97 -20.04
C ILE A 338 -2.76 29.89 -20.94
N GLY A 339 -2.17 29.35 -22.03
CA GLY A 339 -1.52 30.14 -23.08
C GLY A 339 -0.01 30.26 -22.96
N ILE A 340 0.64 29.52 -22.04
CA ILE A 340 2.11 29.45 -21.95
C ILE A 340 2.62 28.45 -22.98
N THR A 341 3.45 28.91 -23.91
CA THR A 341 3.96 28.11 -25.05
C THR A 341 5.47 27.87 -25.02
N GLU A 342 6.17 28.56 -24.12
CA GLU A 342 7.62 28.46 -23.97
C GLU A 342 7.98 28.27 -22.51
N VAL A 343 8.77 27.25 -22.21
CA VAL A 343 9.26 26.95 -20.86
C VAL A 343 10.72 26.51 -20.92
N TYR A 344 11.44 26.74 -19.83
CA TYR A 344 12.80 26.26 -19.61
C TYR A 344 12.78 25.14 -18.59
N LEU A 345 13.59 24.11 -18.81
CA LEU A 345 13.61 22.90 -17.95
C LEU A 345 14.98 22.74 -17.29
N ALA A 346 14.99 22.37 -16.01
CA ALA A 346 16.20 21.98 -15.28
C ALA A 346 15.93 20.74 -14.41
N GLY A 347 16.88 19.80 -14.35
CA GLY A 347 16.78 18.62 -13.49
C GLY A 347 15.81 17.54 -13.95
N PHE A 348 15.66 17.35 -15.25
CA PHE A 348 14.90 16.25 -15.85
C PHE A 348 15.87 15.28 -16.52
N ASP A 349 16.61 14.53 -15.70
CA ASP A 349 17.77 13.72 -16.09
C ASP A 349 17.40 12.31 -16.57
N GLY A 350 16.12 11.94 -16.44
CA GLY A 350 15.65 10.57 -16.67
C GLY A 350 15.79 9.67 -15.42
N PHE A 351 15.46 8.38 -15.59
CA PHE A 351 15.54 7.37 -14.55
C PHE A 351 16.52 6.28 -14.90
N THR A 352 17.18 5.73 -13.88
CA THR A 352 18.02 4.55 -13.98
C THR A 352 17.54 3.47 -12.99
N ASN A 353 17.98 2.22 -13.19
CA ASN A 353 17.71 1.13 -12.25
C ASN A 353 18.57 1.24 -10.96
N THR A 354 19.43 2.25 -10.88
CA THR A 354 20.29 2.46 -9.71
C THR A 354 19.69 3.50 -8.77
N PRO A 355 19.91 3.41 -7.43
CA PRO A 355 19.62 4.51 -6.51
C PRO A 355 20.41 5.77 -6.87
N ASN A 356 19.88 6.95 -6.53
CA ASN A 356 20.51 8.27 -6.65
C ASN A 356 20.35 9.03 -7.98
N ASP A 357 19.20 8.87 -8.64
CA ASP A 357 18.84 9.74 -9.78
C ASP A 357 18.42 11.14 -9.29
N TYR A 358 17.98 11.28 -8.03
CA TYR A 358 17.58 12.57 -7.46
C TYR A 358 18.68 13.15 -6.59
N TYR A 359 18.87 14.46 -6.67
CA TYR A 359 19.86 15.17 -5.85
C TYR A 359 19.50 15.15 -4.35
N ASP A 360 18.22 15.01 -4.03
CA ASP A 360 17.71 14.83 -2.67
C ASP A 360 17.05 13.45 -2.54
N ARG A 361 17.72 12.58 -1.81
CA ARG A 361 17.30 11.18 -1.61
C ARG A 361 15.95 11.06 -0.90
N ASP A 362 15.56 12.05 -0.12
CA ASP A 362 14.28 12.04 0.59
C ASP A 362 13.09 12.04 -0.37
N TYR A 363 13.27 12.59 -1.57
CA TYR A 363 12.26 12.55 -2.63
C TYR A 363 12.38 11.35 -3.55
N GLU A 364 13.43 10.55 -3.43
CA GLU A 364 13.65 9.41 -4.31
C GLU A 364 12.81 8.21 -3.86
N LEU A 365 11.66 8.01 -4.50
CA LEU A 365 10.77 6.87 -4.25
C LEU A 365 11.02 5.78 -5.30
N SER A 366 11.82 4.76 -4.95
CA SER A 366 12.16 3.65 -5.85
C SER A 366 10.93 2.97 -6.47
N SER A 367 9.81 2.94 -5.73
CA SER A 367 8.53 2.39 -6.21
C SER A 367 7.83 3.21 -7.30
N THR A 368 8.31 4.42 -7.62
CA THR A 368 7.76 5.29 -8.67
C THR A 368 8.72 5.49 -9.83
N LYS A 369 9.89 4.86 -9.81
CA LYS A 369 10.84 4.90 -10.91
C LYS A 369 10.44 3.88 -11.97
N ASP A 370 10.39 4.33 -13.21
CA ASP A 370 10.16 3.48 -14.37
C ASP A 370 10.99 4.05 -15.54
N GLU A 371 11.89 3.24 -16.09
CA GLU A 371 12.73 3.65 -17.22
C GLU A 371 11.90 4.01 -18.46
N SER A 372 10.68 3.48 -18.59
CA SER A 372 9.78 3.82 -19.69
C SER A 372 9.39 5.32 -19.73
N TYR A 373 9.54 6.05 -18.61
CA TYR A 373 9.37 7.50 -18.61
C TYR A 373 10.45 8.26 -19.36
N ASN A 374 11.61 7.65 -19.63
CA ASN A 374 12.71 8.31 -20.33
C ASN A 374 12.34 8.63 -21.79
N ASP A 375 11.51 7.81 -22.42
CA ASP A 375 11.06 8.02 -23.80
C ASP A 375 10.19 9.28 -23.97
N LEU A 376 9.64 9.78 -22.86
CA LEU A 376 8.84 11.02 -22.85
C LEU A 376 9.71 12.29 -22.78
N LEU A 377 10.98 12.16 -22.44
CA LEU A 377 11.92 13.29 -22.28
C LEU A 377 12.78 13.52 -23.52
N SER A 378 12.81 12.56 -24.44
CA SER A 378 13.52 12.64 -25.75
C SER A 378 12.62 13.23 -26.83
#